data_77b9fb2002a70e53e1de2d6babb4cfa3
#
_entry.id   77b9fb2002a70e53e1de2d6babb4cfa3
#
_cell.length_a   1.000
_cell.length_b   1.000
_cell.length_c   1.000
_cell.angle_alpha   90.00
_cell.angle_beta   90.00
_cell.angle_gamma   90.00
#
_symmetry.space_group_name_H-M   'P 1'
#
loop_
_entity.id
_entity.type
_entity.pdbx_description
1 polymer ?
#
loop_
_entity_poly.entity_id
_entity_poly.type
_entity_poly.pdbx_seq_one_letter_code
_entity_poly.pdbx_strand_id
1 'polypeptide(L)'
;AHFTSRDVIYLMTELLIAPEKDEIKANGCYKTAYDMTMGTSQMLGCLTERLTDINPDADLTCFGQEFNPETYAIAKADMLIKGGNASGMKFGDTLSEDAYYGYEFDYIISNPPFGIDWKREKDAVEREARLGYEGRFGPGLPQISDGQMLFMLNGVKKLKEGLGRMAIIQNGSSL
;
A
#
# COMPACT_ATOMS: atom_id res chain seq x y z
N ALA A 1 0.58 -4.31 -13.71
CA ALA A 1 1.07 -4.78 -12.41
C ALA A 1 2.34 -5.58 -12.62
N HIS A 2 3.36 -5.29 -11.84
CA HIS A 2 4.60 -6.07 -11.86
C HIS A 2 4.42 -7.28 -10.95
N PHE A 3 4.78 -8.45 -11.47
CA PHE A 3 4.81 -9.67 -10.67
C PHE A 3 5.95 -9.57 -9.65
N THR A 4 5.62 -9.78 -8.38
CA THR A 4 6.63 -9.82 -7.32
C THR A 4 6.82 -11.26 -6.88
N SER A 5 8.08 -11.73 -6.83
CA SER A 5 8.37 -13.08 -6.38
C SER A 5 7.96 -13.29 -4.92
N ARG A 6 7.57 -14.51 -4.58
CA ARG A 6 7.15 -14.86 -3.21
C ARG A 6 8.23 -14.58 -2.17
N ASP A 7 9.48 -14.86 -2.50
CA ASP A 7 10.60 -14.65 -1.58
C ASP A 7 10.77 -13.18 -1.21
N VAL A 8 10.56 -12.27 -2.17
CA VAL A 8 10.60 -10.83 -1.92
C VAL A 8 9.43 -10.39 -1.05
N ILE A 9 8.23 -10.91 -1.31
CA ILE A 9 7.04 -10.61 -0.49
C ILE A 9 7.25 -11.10 0.95
N TYR A 10 7.80 -12.30 1.14
CA TYR A 10 8.10 -12.82 2.47
C TYR A 10 9.13 -11.96 3.21
N LEU A 11 10.19 -11.51 2.50
CA LEU A 11 11.17 -10.60 3.09
C LEU A 11 10.52 -9.30 3.54
N MET A 12 9.71 -8.67 2.69
CA MET A 12 9.01 -7.44 3.01
C MET A 12 8.08 -7.62 4.22
N THR A 13 7.34 -8.72 4.24
CA THR A 13 6.44 -9.10 5.34
C THR A 13 7.20 -9.26 6.66
N GLU A 14 8.31 -9.99 6.66
CA GLU A 14 9.13 -10.18 7.86
C GLU A 14 9.75 -8.88 8.37
N LEU A 15 10.20 -8.00 7.47
CA LEU A 15 10.73 -6.69 7.85
C LEU A 15 9.67 -5.80 8.52
N LEU A 16 8.41 -5.89 8.09
CA LEU A 16 7.31 -5.16 8.71
C LEU A 16 6.95 -5.72 10.09
N ILE A 17 6.91 -7.03 10.23
CA ILE A 17 6.39 -7.74 11.42
C ILE A 17 7.44 -7.90 12.51
N ALA A 18 8.70 -8.16 12.16
CA ALA A 18 9.74 -8.55 13.11
C ALA A 18 9.88 -7.61 14.32
N PRO A 19 9.82 -6.28 14.18
CA PRO A 19 9.92 -5.39 15.33
C PRO A 19 8.71 -5.38 16.26
N GLU A 20 7.57 -5.91 15.81
CA GLU A 20 6.29 -5.86 16.54
C GLU A 20 5.75 -7.24 16.92
N LYS A 21 6.57 -8.29 16.87
CA LYS A 21 6.11 -9.65 17.16
C LYS A 21 5.43 -9.80 18.52
N ASP A 22 5.92 -9.11 19.53
CA ASP A 22 5.34 -9.18 20.88
C ASP A 22 3.97 -8.50 20.93
N GLU A 23 3.79 -7.39 20.23
CA GLU A 23 2.49 -6.72 20.10
C GLU A 23 1.49 -7.57 19.33
N ILE A 24 1.94 -8.25 18.27
CA ILE A 24 1.09 -9.13 17.48
C ILE A 24 0.60 -10.32 18.28
N LYS A 25 1.41 -10.87 19.20
CA LYS A 25 1.05 -11.97 20.09
C LYS A 25 0.05 -11.57 21.19
N ALA A 26 -0.10 -10.29 21.44
CA ALA A 26 -0.98 -9.80 22.50
C ALA A 26 -2.47 -10.06 22.16
N ASN A 27 -3.27 -10.28 23.21
CA ASN A 27 -4.71 -10.43 23.05
C ASN A 27 -5.34 -9.15 22.49
N GLY A 28 -6.25 -9.31 21.52
CA GLY A 28 -6.95 -8.19 20.92
C GLY A 28 -6.09 -7.40 19.93
N CYS A 29 -5.04 -8.02 19.38
CA CYS A 29 -4.23 -7.37 18.34
C CYS A 29 -5.09 -7.03 17.12
N TYR A 30 -5.14 -5.75 16.79
CA TYR A 30 -5.80 -5.22 15.60
C TYR A 30 -4.83 -4.33 14.83
N LYS A 31 -4.63 -4.62 13.56
CA LYS A 31 -3.77 -3.85 12.65
C LYS A 31 -4.47 -3.60 11.32
N THR A 32 -4.05 -2.56 10.65
CA THR A 32 -4.48 -2.21 9.29
C THR A 32 -3.30 -2.30 8.33
N ALA A 33 -3.55 -2.76 7.11
CA ALA A 33 -2.56 -2.83 6.05
C ALA A 33 -3.10 -2.22 4.75
N TYR A 34 -2.20 -1.59 4.00
CA TYR A 34 -2.55 -0.91 2.75
C TYR A 34 -1.54 -1.26 1.65
N ASP A 35 -2.06 -1.58 0.46
CA ASP A 35 -1.29 -1.69 -0.77
C ASP A 35 -1.85 -0.72 -1.83
N MET A 36 -1.06 0.29 -2.16
CA MET A 36 -1.45 1.37 -3.07
C MET A 36 -1.52 0.95 -4.55
N THR A 37 -0.94 -0.19 -4.87
CA THR A 37 -0.93 -0.80 -6.21
C THR A 37 -1.10 -2.30 -6.07
N MET A 38 -2.24 -2.69 -5.49
CA MET A 38 -2.43 -4.02 -4.93
C MET A 38 -2.39 -5.17 -5.95
N GLY A 39 -2.56 -4.91 -7.23
CA GLY A 39 -2.65 -5.96 -8.21
C GLY A 39 -3.74 -6.96 -7.84
N THR A 40 -3.39 -8.24 -7.74
CA THR A 40 -4.27 -9.30 -7.26
C THR A 40 -4.29 -9.47 -5.74
N SER A 41 -3.72 -8.53 -4.99
CA SER A 41 -3.65 -8.49 -3.52
C SER A 41 -2.78 -9.57 -2.84
N GLN A 42 -1.82 -10.14 -3.55
CA GLN A 42 -0.96 -11.20 -3.00
C GLN A 42 -0.11 -10.75 -1.81
N MET A 43 0.40 -9.51 -1.83
CA MET A 43 1.20 -8.97 -0.71
C MET A 43 0.36 -8.85 0.56
N LEU A 44 -0.87 -8.35 0.44
CA LEU A 44 -1.81 -8.27 1.56
C LEU A 44 -2.18 -9.66 2.08
N GLY A 45 -2.34 -10.64 1.19
CA GLY A 45 -2.61 -12.03 1.55
C GLY A 45 -1.46 -12.66 2.35
N CYS A 46 -0.22 -12.49 1.91
CA CYS A 46 0.95 -12.99 2.62
C CYS A 46 1.11 -12.34 4.01
N LEU A 47 0.87 -11.05 4.11
CA LEU A 47 0.93 -10.33 5.38
C LEU A 47 -0.13 -10.86 6.35
N THR A 48 -1.36 -11.09 5.87
CA THR A 48 -2.46 -11.66 6.66
C THR A 48 -2.12 -13.06 7.16
N GLU A 49 -1.65 -13.94 6.28
CA GLU A 49 -1.24 -15.30 6.63
C GLU A 49 -0.15 -15.29 7.72
N ARG A 50 0.84 -14.42 7.57
CA ARG A 50 1.95 -14.35 8.53
C ARG A 50 1.51 -13.84 9.91
N LEU A 51 0.63 -12.84 9.98
CA LEU A 51 0.07 -12.39 11.24
C LEU A 51 -0.73 -13.52 11.92
N THR A 52 -1.55 -14.23 11.16
CA THR A 52 -2.35 -15.34 11.65
C THR A 52 -1.49 -16.50 12.14
N ASP A 53 -0.35 -16.76 11.49
CA ASP A 53 0.61 -17.78 11.96
C ASP A 53 1.20 -17.43 13.33
N ILE A 54 1.45 -16.16 13.59
CA ILE A 54 1.99 -15.67 14.87
C ILE A 54 0.90 -15.64 15.95
N ASN A 55 -0.27 -15.16 15.61
CA ASN A 55 -1.43 -15.08 16.49
C ASN A 55 -2.73 -15.33 15.70
N PRO A 56 -3.34 -16.52 15.84
CA PRO A 56 -4.58 -16.85 15.15
C PRO A 56 -5.75 -15.91 15.45
N ASP A 57 -5.70 -15.21 16.58
CA ASP A 57 -6.74 -14.26 17.01
C ASP A 57 -6.43 -12.81 16.60
N ALA A 58 -5.29 -12.55 15.95
CA ALA A 58 -4.95 -11.25 15.44
C ALA A 58 -5.88 -10.86 14.26
N ASP A 59 -6.35 -9.63 14.26
CA ASP A 59 -7.21 -9.09 13.22
C ASP A 59 -6.40 -8.09 12.35
N LEU A 60 -6.24 -8.41 11.08
CA LEU A 60 -5.64 -7.53 10.08
C LEU A 60 -6.69 -7.15 9.05
N THR A 61 -7.07 -5.87 9.04
CA THR A 61 -7.95 -5.34 8.00
C THR A 61 -7.13 -4.78 6.84
N CYS A 62 -7.35 -5.34 5.64
CA CYS A 62 -6.63 -4.98 4.43
C CYS A 62 -7.38 -3.95 3.61
N PHE A 63 -6.63 -2.99 3.08
CA PHE A 63 -7.09 -1.95 2.16
C PHE A 63 -6.18 -1.93 0.95
N GLY A 64 -6.74 -1.75 -0.23
CA GLY A 64 -5.95 -1.70 -1.45
C GLY A 64 -6.61 -0.89 -2.53
N GLN A 65 -5.81 -0.46 -3.50
CA GLN A 65 -6.29 0.24 -4.68
C GLN A 65 -5.60 -0.29 -5.93
N GLU A 66 -6.36 -0.45 -7.00
CA GLU A 66 -5.89 -0.92 -8.30
C GLU A 66 -6.63 -0.21 -9.43
N PHE A 67 -5.88 0.26 -10.43
CA PHE A 67 -6.47 0.99 -11.56
C PHE A 67 -6.83 0.10 -12.76
N ASN A 68 -6.25 -1.11 -12.83
CA ASN A 68 -6.62 -2.07 -13.87
C ASN A 68 -7.92 -2.79 -13.47
N PRO A 69 -9.00 -2.68 -14.28
CA PRO A 69 -10.30 -3.20 -13.88
C PRO A 69 -10.35 -4.73 -13.75
N GLU A 70 -9.63 -5.46 -14.60
CA GLU A 70 -9.58 -6.93 -14.54
C GLU A 70 -8.84 -7.40 -13.29
N THR A 71 -7.68 -6.83 -13.03
CA THR A 71 -6.86 -7.14 -11.86
C THR A 71 -7.58 -6.77 -10.56
N TYR A 72 -8.27 -5.61 -10.55
CA TYR A 72 -9.12 -5.20 -9.44
C TYR A 72 -10.24 -6.21 -9.16
N ALA A 73 -10.93 -6.68 -10.20
CA ALA A 73 -12.00 -7.65 -10.05
C ALA A 73 -11.50 -8.97 -9.44
N ILE A 74 -10.32 -9.43 -9.85
CA ILE A 74 -9.67 -10.62 -9.28
C ILE A 74 -9.34 -10.40 -7.80
N ALA A 75 -8.74 -9.27 -7.44
CA ALA A 75 -8.40 -8.95 -6.06
C ALA A 75 -9.65 -8.92 -5.16
N LYS A 76 -10.70 -8.29 -5.64
CA LYS A 76 -11.97 -8.20 -4.90
C LYS A 76 -12.64 -9.56 -4.72
N ALA A 77 -12.65 -10.38 -5.77
CA ALA A 77 -13.20 -11.74 -5.71
C ALA A 77 -12.41 -12.63 -4.74
N ASP A 78 -11.08 -12.58 -4.80
CA ASP A 78 -10.22 -13.33 -3.89
C ASP A 78 -10.45 -12.92 -2.42
N MET A 79 -10.58 -11.63 -2.17
CA MET A 79 -10.87 -11.12 -0.83
C MET A 79 -12.23 -11.57 -0.30
N LEU A 80 -13.25 -11.62 -1.17
CA LEU A 80 -14.58 -12.15 -0.83
C LEU A 80 -14.52 -13.65 -0.48
N ILE A 81 -13.82 -14.44 -1.30
CA ILE A 81 -13.68 -15.88 -1.10
C ILE A 81 -12.97 -16.19 0.22
N LYS A 82 -11.95 -15.42 0.56
CA LYS A 82 -11.19 -15.57 1.81
C LYS A 82 -11.88 -14.99 3.05
N GLY A 83 -13.04 -14.36 2.88
CA GLY A 83 -13.76 -13.72 3.98
C GLY A 83 -13.09 -12.45 4.51
N GLY A 84 -12.24 -11.83 3.70
CA GLY A 84 -11.55 -10.59 4.05
C GLY A 84 -12.37 -9.32 3.77
N ASN A 85 -11.71 -8.16 3.85
CA ASN A 85 -12.33 -6.84 3.66
C ASN A 85 -12.47 -6.47 2.17
N ALA A 86 -13.44 -7.09 1.47
CA ALA A 86 -13.68 -6.80 0.06
C ALA A 86 -14.08 -5.34 -0.21
N SER A 87 -14.75 -4.68 0.73
CA SER A 87 -15.10 -3.25 0.64
C SER A 87 -13.89 -2.33 0.71
N GLY A 88 -12.79 -2.80 1.27
CA GLY A 88 -11.50 -2.11 1.30
C GLY A 88 -10.69 -2.23 0.01
N MET A 89 -11.18 -2.99 -0.97
CA MET A 89 -10.56 -3.07 -2.30
C MET A 89 -11.22 -2.05 -3.20
N LYS A 90 -10.46 -1.02 -3.64
CA LYS A 90 -10.98 0.11 -4.41
C LYS A 90 -10.41 0.13 -5.82
N PHE A 91 -11.28 0.48 -6.77
CA PHE A 91 -10.89 0.73 -8.15
C PHE A 91 -10.48 2.19 -8.32
N GLY A 92 -9.42 2.44 -9.10
CA GLY A 92 -8.99 3.77 -9.47
C GLY A 92 -7.48 3.96 -9.42
N ASP A 93 -7.02 5.07 -9.97
CA ASP A 93 -5.62 5.46 -9.97
C ASP A 93 -5.25 6.11 -8.63
N THR A 94 -4.31 5.52 -7.92
CA THR A 94 -3.86 5.99 -6.61
C THR A 94 -3.35 7.44 -6.63
N LEU A 95 -2.74 7.89 -7.73
CA LEU A 95 -2.18 9.23 -7.81
C LEU A 95 -3.23 10.29 -8.09
N SER A 96 -4.19 10.02 -8.98
CA SER A 96 -5.21 10.99 -9.40
C SER A 96 -6.57 10.83 -8.72
N GLU A 97 -6.85 9.62 -8.20
CA GLU A 97 -8.15 9.25 -7.62
C GLU A 97 -7.97 8.54 -6.28
N ASP A 98 -7.32 9.18 -5.32
CA ASP A 98 -7.00 8.58 -4.02
C ASP A 98 -8.25 8.20 -3.24
N ALA A 99 -8.56 6.90 -3.20
CA ALA A 99 -9.69 6.37 -2.45
C ALA A 99 -9.49 6.41 -0.93
N TYR A 100 -8.27 6.62 -0.47
CA TYR A 100 -7.89 6.58 0.94
C TYR A 100 -7.31 7.88 1.46
N TYR A 101 -7.74 9.00 0.90
CA TYR A 101 -7.34 10.33 1.38
C TYR A 101 -7.70 10.49 2.86
N GLY A 102 -6.72 10.88 3.67
CA GLY A 102 -6.90 11.06 5.12
C GLY A 102 -6.85 9.79 5.96
N TYR A 103 -6.69 8.63 5.33
CA TYR A 103 -6.49 7.36 6.05
C TYR A 103 -5.04 7.22 6.51
N GLU A 104 -4.85 6.55 7.64
CA GLU A 104 -3.55 6.14 8.17
C GLU A 104 -3.54 4.64 8.45
N PHE A 105 -2.42 3.98 8.19
CA PHE A 105 -2.28 2.53 8.30
C PHE A 105 -1.10 2.14 9.17
N ASP A 106 -1.24 1.00 9.84
CA ASP A 106 -0.15 0.38 10.61
C ASP A 106 0.94 -0.16 9.69
N TYR A 107 0.54 -0.84 8.60
CA TYR A 107 1.46 -1.41 7.62
C TYR A 107 1.10 -0.94 6.21
N ILE A 108 2.14 -0.59 5.46
CA ILE A 108 2.04 -0.35 4.01
C ILE A 108 3.02 -1.29 3.33
N ILE A 109 2.54 -2.08 2.38
CA ILE A 109 3.33 -3.02 1.60
C ILE A 109 2.94 -2.86 0.13
N SER A 110 3.90 -2.52 -0.72
CA SER A 110 3.58 -2.22 -2.12
C SER A 110 4.76 -2.40 -3.05
N ASN A 111 4.46 -2.80 -4.29
CA ASN A 111 5.39 -2.77 -5.40
C ASN A 111 4.80 -1.87 -6.50
N PRO A 112 4.90 -0.54 -6.38
CA PRO A 112 4.38 0.38 -7.38
C PRO A 112 5.14 0.28 -8.70
N PRO A 113 4.51 0.65 -9.83
CA PRO A 113 5.19 0.66 -11.11
C PRO A 113 6.34 1.68 -11.11
N PHE A 114 7.46 1.29 -11.73
CA PHE A 114 8.61 2.17 -11.93
C PHE A 114 8.92 2.32 -13.41
N GLY A 115 9.62 3.38 -13.76
CA GLY A 115 9.91 3.71 -15.16
C GLY A 115 8.73 4.22 -15.96
N ILE A 116 7.67 4.68 -15.28
CA ILE A 116 6.50 5.31 -15.90
C ILE A 116 6.48 6.80 -15.61
N ASP A 117 6.00 7.57 -16.57
CA ASP A 117 5.70 8.99 -16.38
C ASP A 117 4.32 9.18 -15.72
N TRP A 118 4.12 10.37 -15.16
CA TRP A 118 2.85 10.76 -14.54
C TRP A 118 2.15 11.92 -15.29
N LYS A 119 2.33 11.97 -16.61
CA LYS A 119 1.71 13.00 -17.45
C LYS A 119 0.19 13.02 -17.36
N ARG A 120 -0.41 11.84 -17.27
CA ARG A 120 -1.87 11.69 -17.16
C ARG A 120 -2.40 12.25 -15.85
N GLU A 121 -1.67 12.04 -14.77
CA GLU A 121 -2.04 12.40 -13.43
C GLU A 121 -1.63 13.84 -13.06
N LYS A 122 -0.89 14.51 -13.95
CA LYS A 122 -0.24 15.81 -13.70
C LYS A 122 -1.17 16.84 -13.06
N ASP A 123 -2.31 17.09 -13.66
CA ASP A 123 -3.24 18.12 -13.18
C ASP A 123 -3.77 17.82 -11.79
N ALA A 124 -4.07 16.55 -11.49
CA ALA A 124 -4.52 16.12 -10.18
C ALA A 124 -3.41 16.22 -9.13
N VAL A 125 -2.22 15.75 -9.47
CA VAL A 125 -1.04 15.79 -8.60
C VAL A 125 -0.61 17.22 -8.29
N GLU A 126 -0.52 18.09 -9.28
CA GLU A 126 -0.17 19.50 -9.09
C GLU A 126 -1.22 20.24 -8.27
N ARG A 127 -2.50 19.93 -8.47
CA ARG A 127 -3.59 20.50 -7.67
C ARG A 127 -3.44 20.14 -6.20
N GLU A 128 -3.16 18.88 -5.90
CA GLU A 128 -2.94 18.41 -4.54
C GLU A 128 -1.65 18.99 -3.93
N ALA A 129 -0.58 19.10 -4.71
CA ALA A 129 0.68 19.70 -4.25
C ALA A 129 0.52 21.15 -3.76
N ARG A 130 -0.44 21.89 -4.31
CA ARG A 130 -0.76 23.26 -3.85
C ARG A 130 -1.36 23.31 -2.45
N LEU A 131 -1.86 22.21 -1.94
CA LEU A 131 -2.34 22.10 -0.55
C LEU A 131 -1.19 22.03 0.47
N GLY A 132 0.07 21.97 0.00
CA GLY A 132 1.23 21.84 0.87
C GLY A 132 1.18 20.52 1.66
N TYR A 133 1.54 20.58 2.92
CA TYR A 133 1.61 19.39 3.77
C TYR A 133 0.24 18.82 4.20
N GLU A 134 -0.85 19.47 3.87
CA GLU A 134 -2.19 18.88 4.02
C GLU A 134 -2.42 17.78 2.98
N GLY A 135 -1.84 17.92 1.79
CA GLY A 135 -1.85 16.88 0.75
C GLY A 135 -0.64 15.95 0.81
N ARG A 136 -0.63 14.96 -0.07
CA ARG A 136 0.45 13.95 -0.14
C ARG A 136 1.76 14.49 -0.71
N PHE A 137 1.67 15.49 -1.60
CA PHE A 137 2.78 15.94 -2.45
C PHE A 137 3.39 17.27 -2.02
N GLY A 138 3.13 17.70 -0.79
CA GLY A 138 3.68 18.92 -0.22
C GLY A 138 5.21 18.99 -0.17
N PRO A 139 5.94 17.89 0.09
CA PRO A 139 7.39 17.91 0.08
C PRO A 139 8.03 18.27 -1.27
N GLY A 140 7.32 18.08 -2.38
CA GLY A 140 7.79 18.41 -3.71
C GLY A 140 7.34 17.43 -4.79
N LEU A 141 7.50 17.84 -6.03
CA LEU A 141 7.15 17.00 -7.18
C LEU A 141 8.40 16.53 -7.90
N PRO A 142 8.49 15.24 -8.25
CA PRO A 142 9.58 14.72 -9.06
C PRO A 142 9.43 15.15 -10.52
N GLN A 143 10.44 14.86 -11.33
CA GLN A 143 10.34 15.03 -12.77
C GLN A 143 9.17 14.19 -13.33
N ILE A 144 8.54 14.70 -14.41
CA ILE A 144 7.40 14.02 -15.05
C ILE A 144 7.74 12.58 -15.46
N SER A 145 8.98 12.31 -15.81
CA SER A 145 9.46 10.97 -16.18
C SER A 145 9.63 10.01 -15.00
N ASP A 146 9.50 10.49 -13.77
CA ASP A 146 9.73 9.69 -12.55
C ASP A 146 8.51 9.71 -11.62
N GLY A 147 7.55 8.83 -11.89
CA GLY A 147 6.35 8.69 -11.07
C GLY A 147 6.55 7.93 -9.75
N GLN A 148 7.65 7.23 -9.61
CA GLN A 148 7.83 6.33 -8.46
C GLN A 148 7.93 7.07 -7.13
N MET A 149 8.50 8.28 -7.12
CA MET A 149 8.57 9.10 -5.91
C MET A 149 7.19 9.55 -5.42
N LEU A 150 6.21 9.72 -6.30
CA LEU A 150 4.84 10.06 -5.92
C LEU A 150 4.18 8.93 -5.10
N PHE A 151 4.46 7.67 -5.45
CA PHE A 151 3.99 6.52 -4.67
C PHE A 151 4.65 6.47 -3.28
N MET A 152 5.94 6.80 -3.19
CA MET A 152 6.63 6.92 -1.91
C MET A 152 5.96 7.99 -1.03
N LEU A 153 5.70 9.17 -1.57
CA LEU A 153 5.04 10.27 -0.86
C LEU A 153 3.62 9.89 -0.43
N ASN A 154 2.88 9.18 -1.28
CA ASN A 154 1.58 8.64 -0.92
C ASN A 154 1.67 7.71 0.30
N GLY A 155 2.62 6.79 0.29
CA GLY A 155 2.82 5.87 1.41
C GLY A 155 3.20 6.57 2.69
N VAL A 156 4.18 7.48 2.64
CA VAL A 156 4.62 8.24 3.82
C VAL A 156 3.47 9.03 4.44
N LYS A 157 2.64 9.67 3.63
CA LYS A 157 1.48 10.43 4.12
C LYS A 157 0.44 9.55 4.84
N LYS A 158 0.37 8.28 4.47
CA LYS A 158 -0.60 7.31 5.01
C LYS A 158 -0.03 6.40 6.11
N LEU A 159 1.18 6.65 6.57
CA LEU A 159 1.72 5.95 7.72
C LEU A 159 1.15 6.52 9.02
N LYS A 160 0.71 5.63 9.89
CA LYS A 160 0.30 6.00 11.23
C LYS A 160 1.46 6.62 11.99
N GLU A 161 1.27 7.81 12.52
CA GLU A 161 2.33 8.58 13.16
C GLU A 161 3.00 7.80 14.30
N GLY A 162 4.31 7.74 14.28
CA GLY A 162 5.13 7.11 15.31
C GLY A 162 5.10 5.58 15.34
N LEU A 163 4.15 4.94 14.66
CA LEU A 163 3.91 3.49 14.73
C LEU A 163 3.90 2.81 13.36
N GLY A 164 3.51 3.52 12.31
CA GLY A 164 3.35 2.95 10.97
C GLY A 164 4.67 2.56 10.33
N ARG A 165 4.66 1.48 9.56
CA ARG A 165 5.82 0.94 8.83
C ARG A 165 5.48 0.67 7.40
N MET A 166 6.42 0.95 6.51
CA MET A 166 6.25 0.73 5.07
C MET A 166 7.41 -0.08 4.51
N ALA A 167 7.07 -1.12 3.75
CA ALA A 167 7.96 -1.83 2.86
C ALA A 167 7.51 -1.57 1.42
N ILE A 168 8.35 -0.94 0.64
CA ILE A 168 8.06 -0.55 -0.75
C ILE A 168 9.22 -0.92 -1.64
N ILE A 169 8.93 -1.49 -2.81
CA ILE A 169 9.94 -1.78 -3.82
C ILE A 169 10.11 -0.56 -4.71
N GLN A 170 11.35 -0.12 -4.88
CA GLN A 170 11.69 0.97 -5.77
C GLN A 170 12.85 0.60 -6.69
N ASN A 171 12.92 1.25 -7.84
CA ASN A 171 14.06 1.18 -8.73
C ASN A 171 15.24 1.97 -8.13
N GLY A 172 16.46 1.51 -8.33
CA GLY A 172 17.68 2.17 -7.86
C GLY A 172 17.91 3.59 -8.38
N SER A 173 17.18 4.02 -9.41
CA SER A 173 17.24 5.40 -9.91
C SER A 173 16.67 6.45 -8.94
N SER A 174 15.99 6.02 -7.89
CA SER A 174 15.48 6.92 -6.83
C SER A 174 16.51 7.18 -5.71
N LEU A 175 17.67 6.57 -5.81
CA LEU A 175 18.82 6.81 -4.95
C LEU A 175 19.80 7.73 -5.67
#